data_533c7beab58ff83b7df4f9416446b7d9
#
_entry.id   533c7beab58ff83b7df4f9416446b7d9
#
_cell.length_a   1.000
_cell.length_b   1.000
_cell.length_c   1.000
_cell.angle_alpha   90.00
_cell.angle_beta   90.00
_cell.angle_gamma   90.00
#
_symmetry.space_group_name_H-M   'P 1'
#
loop_
_entity.id
_entity.type
_entity.pdbx_description
1 polymer ?
#
loop_
_entity_poly.entity_id
_entity_poly.type
_entity_poly.pdbx_seq_one_letter_code
_entity_poly.pdbx_strand_id
1 'polypeptide(L)'
;MKQHLPCPNAGAGRVEFKKEGFCVMLKTIGFLGCGNMGGAIARAVCKAADPQNVYLANRTAAKAEKLAAELGCNTTINDEVAGRCDLIFLAVKPQMMEALLTPLKFTLAERPGRFVLCSMAAGLPISRIQELAGEDYPVIRIMPNTPASVGEGMIQYCSSHVTAEEEAEFCKLMAPAGRLDPVPETLIDAASCVSGCGPAWVYQFIEALADGGVACGLPRAKAQEYAAQMVLGSAKLVLESGKHPGELKDAVCSPGGSTIQGVRVLEEQGFRGAVMDAVLAAYDRTKEMGKG
;
A
#
# COMPACT_ATOMS: atom_id res chain seq x y z
N MET A 1 -1.90 -25.44 -15.26
CA MET A 1 -2.31 -24.81 -13.99
C MET A 1 -1.07 -24.70 -13.11
N LYS A 2 -0.40 -23.55 -13.09
CA LYS A 2 0.71 -23.28 -12.16
C LYS A 2 0.10 -22.77 -10.86
N GLN A 3 0.27 -23.52 -9.77
CA GLN A 3 -0.14 -23.11 -8.44
C GLN A 3 0.80 -21.97 -7.99
N HIS A 4 0.24 -20.77 -7.81
CA HIS A 4 0.94 -19.67 -7.15
C HIS A 4 0.99 -19.97 -5.65
N LEU A 5 2.18 -20.12 -5.12
CA LEU A 5 2.41 -20.22 -3.68
C LEU A 5 2.22 -18.80 -3.08
N PRO A 6 1.44 -18.66 -1.99
CA PRO A 6 1.34 -17.39 -1.27
C PRO A 6 2.68 -17.04 -0.62
N CYS A 7 2.98 -15.74 -0.52
CA CYS A 7 4.10 -15.27 0.31
C CYS A 7 3.98 -15.88 1.72
N PRO A 8 5.03 -16.47 2.29
CA PRO A 8 4.94 -17.13 3.59
C PRO A 8 4.58 -16.11 4.67
N ASN A 9 3.48 -16.37 5.37
CA ASN A 9 3.06 -15.63 6.56
C ASN A 9 4.20 -15.62 7.59
N ALA A 10 4.54 -14.46 8.11
CA ALA A 10 5.41 -14.28 9.27
C ALA A 10 4.67 -14.74 10.55
N GLY A 11 4.48 -16.05 10.69
CA GLY A 11 4.01 -16.70 11.90
C GLY A 11 5.19 -17.35 12.62
N ALA A 12 5.56 -16.81 13.76
CA ALA A 12 6.40 -17.32 14.83
C ALA A 12 7.08 -18.71 14.61
N GLY A 13 8.30 -18.68 14.11
CA GLY A 13 9.22 -19.79 14.10
C GLY A 13 10.58 -19.29 13.66
N ARG A 14 11.55 -19.14 14.57
CA ARG A 14 12.94 -18.86 14.24
C ARG A 14 13.48 -20.01 13.38
N VAL A 15 13.49 -19.83 12.08
CA VAL A 15 14.27 -20.67 11.16
C VAL A 15 15.62 -20.00 11.00
N GLU A 16 16.67 -20.61 11.54
CA GLU A 16 18.05 -20.22 11.25
C GLU A 16 18.34 -20.55 9.77
N PHE A 17 18.33 -19.52 8.94
CA PHE A 17 18.83 -19.63 7.57
C PHE A 17 20.36 -19.61 7.59
N LYS A 18 20.98 -20.71 7.16
CA LYS A 18 22.40 -20.75 6.79
C LYS A 18 22.64 -19.65 5.74
N LYS A 19 23.65 -18.81 6.00
CA LYS A 19 24.19 -17.83 5.07
C LYS A 19 24.83 -18.54 3.88
N GLU A 20 24.07 -18.95 2.90
CA GLU A 20 24.57 -19.19 1.56
C GLU A 20 24.40 -17.87 0.79
N GLY A 21 25.47 -17.42 0.13
CA GLY A 21 25.59 -16.09 -0.45
C GLY A 21 24.54 -15.80 -1.52
N PHE A 22 23.39 -15.31 -1.10
CA PHE A 22 22.40 -14.70 -1.99
C PHE A 22 23.00 -13.38 -2.51
N CYS A 23 23.22 -13.32 -3.82
CA CYS A 23 23.52 -12.06 -4.49
C CYS A 23 22.27 -11.17 -4.34
N VAL A 24 22.33 -10.15 -3.48
CA VAL A 24 21.26 -9.16 -3.32
C VAL A 24 21.15 -8.41 -4.64
N MET A 25 20.04 -8.56 -5.36
CA MET A 25 19.83 -7.97 -6.68
C MET A 25 19.33 -6.52 -6.60
N LEU A 26 18.59 -6.17 -5.54
CA LEU A 26 18.00 -4.84 -5.32
C LEU A 26 18.75 -4.10 -4.20
N LYS A 27 20.06 -3.82 -4.43
CA LYS A 27 20.94 -3.24 -3.40
C LYS A 27 20.68 -1.77 -3.13
N THR A 28 20.39 -1.02 -4.19
CA THR A 28 20.17 0.43 -4.12
C THR A 28 18.73 0.76 -4.45
N ILE A 29 18.10 1.57 -3.60
CA ILE A 29 16.67 1.84 -3.66
C ILE A 29 16.47 3.34 -3.84
N GLY A 30 15.73 3.72 -4.89
CA GLY A 30 15.46 5.11 -5.19
C GLY A 30 13.96 5.44 -5.13
N PHE A 31 13.65 6.64 -4.68
CA PHE A 31 12.28 7.16 -4.65
C PHE A 31 12.21 8.43 -5.50
N LEU A 32 11.38 8.39 -6.53
CA LEU A 32 10.99 9.56 -7.33
C LEU A 32 9.66 10.09 -6.81
N GLY A 33 9.74 10.96 -5.81
CA GLY A 33 8.60 11.53 -5.08
C GLY A 33 8.55 11.13 -3.61
N CYS A 34 8.49 12.13 -2.73
CA CYS A 34 8.42 12.01 -1.26
C CYS A 34 7.12 12.61 -0.72
N GLY A 35 6.00 12.35 -1.41
CA GLY A 35 4.67 12.69 -0.92
C GLY A 35 4.22 11.78 0.24
N ASN A 36 2.96 11.88 0.65
CA ASN A 36 2.45 11.10 1.79
C ASN A 36 2.72 9.59 1.61
N MET A 37 2.37 9.03 0.45
CA MET A 37 2.55 7.60 0.21
C MET A 37 4.02 7.22 -0.03
N GLY A 38 4.74 7.96 -0.87
CA GLY A 38 6.17 7.73 -1.09
C GLY A 38 6.97 7.81 0.21
N GLY A 39 6.67 8.79 1.07
CA GLY A 39 7.28 8.90 2.39
C GLY A 39 6.92 7.76 3.34
N ALA A 40 5.68 7.27 3.33
CA ALA A 40 5.27 6.11 4.14
C ALA A 40 6.04 4.84 3.73
N ILE A 41 6.13 4.60 2.42
CA ILE A 41 6.87 3.44 1.89
C ILE A 41 8.38 3.59 2.13
N ALA A 42 8.96 4.79 1.96
CA ALA A 42 10.39 5.02 2.27
C ALA A 42 10.71 4.70 3.75
N ARG A 43 9.83 5.10 4.69
CA ARG A 43 9.97 4.74 6.12
C ARG A 43 9.93 3.24 6.35
N ALA A 44 9.07 2.53 5.65
CA ALA A 44 8.98 1.07 5.75
C ALA A 44 10.23 0.39 5.17
N VAL A 45 10.66 0.82 3.99
CA VAL A 45 11.87 0.28 3.31
C VAL A 45 13.13 0.53 4.15
N CYS A 46 13.31 1.69 4.75
CA CYS A 46 14.46 1.98 5.63
C CYS A 46 14.47 1.15 6.93
N LYS A 47 13.38 0.43 7.27
CA LYS A 47 13.40 -0.56 8.36
C LYS A 47 13.92 -1.93 7.92
N ALA A 48 13.88 -2.23 6.62
CA ALA A 48 14.27 -3.51 6.05
C ALA A 48 15.63 -3.45 5.33
N ALA A 49 16.01 -2.30 4.79
CA ALA A 49 17.26 -2.04 4.08
C ALA A 49 18.18 -1.10 4.88
N ASP A 50 19.47 -1.13 4.57
CA ASP A 50 20.40 -0.10 5.07
C ASP A 50 20.00 1.27 4.49
N PRO A 51 19.67 2.27 5.34
CA PRO A 51 19.29 3.60 4.87
C PRO A 51 20.34 4.27 3.96
N GLN A 52 21.62 3.91 4.11
CA GLN A 52 22.69 4.44 3.25
C GLN A 52 22.56 3.98 1.78
N ASN A 53 21.77 2.97 1.50
CA ASN A 53 21.47 2.49 0.16
C ASN A 53 20.13 3.03 -0.37
N VAL A 54 19.46 3.94 0.37
CA VAL A 54 18.17 4.54 -0.02
C VAL A 54 18.39 5.99 -0.45
N TYR A 55 17.84 6.36 -1.60
CA TYR A 55 17.99 7.66 -2.25
C TYR A 55 16.64 8.29 -2.50
N LEU A 56 16.44 9.51 -2.01
CA LEU A 56 15.19 10.24 -2.13
C LEU A 56 15.35 11.42 -3.11
N ALA A 57 14.52 11.46 -4.14
CA ALA A 57 14.40 12.59 -5.03
C ALA A 57 12.97 13.15 -5.01
N ASN A 58 12.82 14.47 -4.97
CA ASN A 58 11.51 15.11 -4.97
C ASN A 58 11.58 16.50 -5.62
N ARG A 59 10.54 16.86 -6.37
CA ARG A 59 10.44 18.20 -7.01
C ARG A 59 10.71 19.36 -6.04
N THR A 60 10.21 19.26 -4.81
CA THR A 60 10.53 20.19 -3.71
C THR A 60 11.62 19.55 -2.85
N ALA A 61 12.88 19.93 -3.06
CA ALA A 61 14.05 19.35 -2.40
C ALA A 61 13.90 19.27 -0.87
N ALA A 62 13.42 20.34 -0.23
CA ALA A 62 13.24 20.40 1.22
C ALA A 62 12.37 19.27 1.81
N LYS A 63 11.44 18.68 1.02
CA LYS A 63 10.65 17.53 1.47
C LYS A 63 11.48 16.25 1.50
N ALA A 64 12.34 16.04 0.51
CA ALA A 64 13.26 14.89 0.49
C ALA A 64 14.32 15.04 1.59
N GLU A 65 14.90 16.23 1.74
CA GLU A 65 15.90 16.52 2.78
C GLU A 65 15.37 16.28 4.19
N LYS A 66 14.18 16.77 4.48
CA LYS A 66 13.53 16.55 5.79
C LYS A 66 13.32 15.05 6.07
N LEU A 67 12.81 14.31 5.07
CA LEU A 67 12.58 12.88 5.20
C LEU A 67 13.89 12.11 5.30
N ALA A 68 14.91 12.48 4.52
CA ALA A 68 16.23 11.84 4.58
C ALA A 68 16.92 12.05 5.93
N ALA A 69 16.84 13.26 6.50
CA ALA A 69 17.34 13.54 7.83
C ALA A 69 16.64 12.71 8.92
N GLU A 70 15.31 12.47 8.77
CA GLU A 70 14.55 11.61 9.68
C GLU A 70 14.99 10.15 9.59
N LEU A 71 15.26 9.65 8.37
CA LEU A 71 15.51 8.23 8.10
C LEU A 71 16.98 7.86 8.10
N GLY A 72 17.89 8.82 8.10
CA GLY A 72 19.33 8.61 7.95
C GLY A 72 19.71 8.13 6.53
N CYS A 73 18.91 8.45 5.51
CA CYS A 73 19.16 8.08 4.12
C CYS A 73 19.64 9.26 3.27
N ASN A 74 19.81 9.07 1.96
CA ASN A 74 20.40 10.04 1.07
C ASN A 74 19.34 10.85 0.31
N THR A 75 19.69 12.08 -0.09
CA THR A 75 18.94 12.86 -1.07
C THR A 75 19.73 13.00 -2.36
N THR A 76 19.02 13.05 -3.49
CA THR A 76 19.63 13.25 -4.80
C THR A 76 18.59 13.81 -5.80
N ILE A 77 18.95 13.85 -7.08
CA ILE A 77 18.06 14.26 -8.18
C ILE A 77 17.50 13.04 -8.93
N ASN A 78 16.46 13.25 -9.72
CA ASN A 78 15.77 12.17 -10.45
C ASN A 78 16.71 11.38 -11.37
N ASP A 79 17.61 12.04 -12.09
CA ASP A 79 18.57 11.41 -13.00
C ASP A 79 19.55 10.48 -12.26
N GLU A 80 20.02 10.88 -11.09
CA GLU A 80 20.88 10.06 -10.25
C GLU A 80 20.16 8.79 -9.78
N VAL A 81 18.87 8.92 -9.37
CA VAL A 81 18.05 7.77 -9.01
C VAL A 81 17.90 6.85 -10.21
N ALA A 82 17.51 7.39 -11.37
CA ALA A 82 17.32 6.63 -12.61
C ALA A 82 18.61 5.94 -13.07
N GLY A 83 19.77 6.60 -12.94
CA GLY A 83 21.05 6.07 -13.40
C GLY A 83 21.69 5.00 -12.53
N ARG A 84 21.33 4.90 -11.23
CA ARG A 84 22.09 4.08 -10.27
C ARG A 84 21.27 3.14 -9.38
N CYS A 85 19.96 3.39 -9.17
CA CYS A 85 19.19 2.57 -8.25
C CYS A 85 18.66 1.30 -8.92
N ASP A 86 18.74 0.17 -8.23
CA ASP A 86 18.28 -1.13 -8.73
C ASP A 86 16.75 -1.28 -8.61
N LEU A 87 16.14 -0.68 -7.58
CA LEU A 87 14.69 -0.58 -7.41
C LEU A 87 14.30 0.90 -7.36
N ILE A 88 13.44 1.32 -8.27
CA ILE A 88 13.04 2.73 -8.44
C ILE A 88 11.54 2.88 -8.20
N PHE A 89 11.17 3.48 -7.07
CA PHE A 89 9.78 3.79 -6.75
C PHE A 89 9.32 5.06 -7.48
N LEU A 90 8.30 4.92 -8.31
CA LEU A 90 7.60 5.99 -9.00
C LEU A 90 6.45 6.48 -8.11
N ALA A 91 6.77 7.38 -7.18
CA ALA A 91 5.88 7.81 -6.09
C ALA A 91 5.23 9.18 -6.35
N VAL A 92 4.84 9.41 -7.59
CA VAL A 92 4.13 10.61 -8.04
C VAL A 92 2.67 10.28 -8.38
N LYS A 93 1.83 11.33 -8.49
CA LYS A 93 0.45 11.15 -8.92
C LYS A 93 0.39 10.72 -10.39
N PRO A 94 -0.64 9.97 -10.84
CA PRO A 94 -0.76 9.46 -12.21
C PRO A 94 -0.53 10.53 -13.28
N GLN A 95 -1.15 11.70 -13.14
CA GLN A 95 -1.02 12.82 -14.09
C GLN A 95 0.37 13.46 -14.15
N MET A 96 1.28 13.09 -13.25
CA MET A 96 2.67 13.57 -13.23
C MET A 96 3.65 12.55 -13.83
N MET A 97 3.17 11.34 -14.17
CA MET A 97 4.06 10.23 -14.55
C MET A 97 4.78 10.49 -15.85
N GLU A 98 4.09 11.01 -16.85
CA GLU A 98 4.69 11.36 -18.15
C GLU A 98 5.77 12.45 -18.00
N ALA A 99 5.47 13.52 -17.26
CA ALA A 99 6.45 14.59 -17.00
C ALA A 99 7.65 14.11 -16.18
N LEU A 100 7.48 13.04 -15.37
CA LEU A 100 8.57 12.41 -14.62
C LEU A 100 9.43 11.52 -15.51
N LEU A 101 8.82 10.60 -16.28
CA LEU A 101 9.54 9.55 -16.99
C LEU A 101 10.12 10.03 -18.33
N THR A 102 9.45 10.93 -19.05
CA THR A 102 9.93 11.39 -20.36
C THR A 102 11.36 11.94 -20.35
N PRO A 103 11.77 12.80 -19.40
CA PRO A 103 13.16 13.25 -19.32
C PRO A 103 14.15 12.15 -18.97
N LEU A 104 13.72 11.09 -18.29
CA LEU A 104 14.58 10.01 -17.78
C LEU A 104 14.80 8.88 -18.79
N LYS A 105 14.09 8.86 -19.92
CA LYS A 105 14.20 7.80 -20.94
C LYS A 105 15.64 7.50 -21.34
N PHE A 106 16.41 8.55 -21.65
CA PHE A 106 17.80 8.40 -22.04
C PHE A 106 18.65 7.82 -20.91
N THR A 107 18.51 8.34 -19.70
CA THR A 107 19.25 7.86 -18.53
C THR A 107 18.92 6.39 -18.23
N LEU A 108 17.65 5.99 -18.34
CA LEU A 108 17.21 4.60 -18.15
C LEU A 108 17.76 3.65 -19.23
N ALA A 109 17.84 4.12 -20.50
CA ALA A 109 18.34 3.31 -21.61
C ALA A 109 19.86 3.13 -21.57
N GLU A 110 20.61 4.17 -21.19
CA GLU A 110 22.08 4.17 -21.21
C GLU A 110 22.72 3.64 -19.91
N ARG A 111 21.92 3.45 -18.85
CA ARG A 111 22.48 2.97 -17.57
C ARG A 111 22.99 1.54 -17.67
N PRO A 112 24.13 1.23 -17.03
CA PRO A 112 24.57 -0.16 -16.92
C PRO A 112 23.70 -0.93 -15.92
N GLY A 113 23.47 -2.20 -16.23
CA GLY A 113 22.84 -3.13 -15.31
C GLY A 113 21.31 -3.11 -15.30
N ARG A 114 20.76 -4.15 -14.69
CA ARG A 114 19.34 -4.38 -14.57
C ARG A 114 18.73 -3.58 -13.42
N PHE A 115 17.49 -3.16 -13.55
CA PHE A 115 16.72 -2.45 -12.54
C PHE A 115 15.23 -2.82 -12.63
N VAL A 116 14.47 -2.48 -11.60
CA VAL A 116 13.02 -2.68 -11.53
C VAL A 116 12.35 -1.34 -11.22
N LEU A 117 11.36 -0.96 -12.03
CA LEU A 117 10.48 0.16 -11.72
C LEU A 117 9.34 -0.30 -10.81
N CYS A 118 9.08 0.43 -9.74
CA CYS A 118 7.96 0.16 -8.84
C CYS A 118 6.95 1.31 -8.88
N SER A 119 5.84 1.14 -9.62
CA SER A 119 4.81 2.16 -9.75
C SER A 119 3.73 2.04 -8.68
N MET A 120 3.39 3.17 -8.04
CA MET A 120 2.23 3.28 -7.13
C MET A 120 1.15 4.23 -7.67
N ALA A 121 1.10 4.41 -8.99
CA ALA A 121 0.14 5.30 -9.66
C ALA A 121 -1.19 4.58 -9.89
N ALA A 122 -2.26 5.08 -9.28
CA ALA A 122 -3.61 4.55 -9.46
C ALA A 122 -4.08 4.72 -10.91
N GLY A 123 -4.72 3.69 -11.47
CA GLY A 123 -5.31 3.71 -12.81
C GLY A 123 -4.28 3.62 -13.96
N LEU A 124 -2.96 3.65 -13.73
CA LEU A 124 -1.97 3.48 -14.77
C LEU A 124 -1.50 2.03 -14.85
N PRO A 125 -1.74 1.32 -15.97
CA PRO A 125 -1.29 -0.05 -16.15
C PRO A 125 0.23 -0.14 -16.36
N ILE A 126 0.79 -1.33 -16.16
CA ILE A 126 2.22 -1.61 -16.37
C ILE A 126 2.66 -1.21 -17.77
N SER A 127 1.88 -1.57 -18.80
CA SER A 127 2.17 -1.22 -20.19
C SER A 127 2.33 0.28 -20.43
N ARG A 128 1.53 1.11 -19.75
CA ARG A 128 1.65 2.58 -19.86
C ARG A 128 2.92 3.08 -19.16
N ILE A 129 3.32 2.49 -18.05
CA ILE A 129 4.59 2.83 -17.38
C ILE A 129 5.77 2.49 -18.30
N GLN A 130 5.76 1.32 -18.93
CA GLN A 130 6.80 0.88 -19.87
C GLN A 130 6.87 1.82 -21.10
N GLU A 131 5.75 2.16 -21.71
CA GLU A 131 5.68 3.12 -22.81
C GLU A 131 6.28 4.49 -22.42
N LEU A 132 5.91 5.00 -21.25
CA LEU A 132 6.42 6.27 -20.73
C LEU A 132 7.91 6.20 -20.37
N ALA A 133 8.40 5.05 -19.93
CA ALA A 133 9.82 4.82 -19.64
C ALA A 133 10.65 4.58 -20.91
N GLY A 134 10.03 4.16 -22.01
CA GLY A 134 10.66 4.04 -23.33
C GLY A 134 10.93 2.60 -23.79
N GLU A 135 10.91 1.62 -22.90
CA GLU A 135 11.13 0.19 -23.21
C GLU A 135 10.33 -0.70 -22.25
N ASP A 136 10.27 -2.01 -22.55
CA ASP A 136 9.60 -3.04 -21.75
C ASP A 136 10.42 -3.41 -20.50
N TYR A 137 10.77 -2.41 -19.70
CA TYR A 137 11.50 -2.60 -18.44
C TYR A 137 10.71 -3.47 -17.46
N PRO A 138 11.40 -4.15 -16.51
CA PRO A 138 10.76 -4.80 -15.39
C PRO A 138 9.97 -3.81 -14.54
N VAL A 139 8.68 -4.10 -14.31
CA VAL A 139 7.79 -3.24 -13.52
C VAL A 139 7.08 -4.05 -12.46
N ILE A 140 7.07 -3.55 -11.23
CA ILE A 140 6.14 -3.95 -10.17
C ILE A 140 5.15 -2.81 -9.99
N ARG A 141 3.86 -3.07 -10.18
CA ARG A 141 2.78 -2.14 -9.87
C ARG A 141 2.23 -2.46 -8.50
N ILE A 142 2.21 -1.50 -7.61
CA ILE A 142 1.70 -1.65 -6.25
C ILE A 142 0.56 -0.67 -5.97
N MET A 143 -0.36 -1.09 -5.10
CA MET A 143 -1.42 -0.23 -4.60
C MET A 143 -1.42 -0.25 -3.06
N PRO A 144 -0.54 0.55 -2.44
CA PRO A 144 -0.48 0.69 -0.99
C PRO A 144 -1.61 1.60 -0.46
N ASN A 145 -1.87 1.50 0.84
CA ASN A 145 -2.82 2.35 1.54
C ASN A 145 -2.17 3.09 2.73
N THR A 146 -2.87 4.06 3.30
CA THR A 146 -2.33 4.93 4.36
C THR A 146 -1.90 4.20 5.64
N PRO A 147 -2.52 3.08 6.08
CA PRO A 147 -2.04 2.28 7.20
C PRO A 147 -0.61 1.71 7.04
N ALA A 148 -0.04 1.71 5.84
CA ALA A 148 1.37 1.38 5.64
C ALA A 148 2.33 2.27 6.45
N SER A 149 1.91 3.49 6.82
CA SER A 149 2.70 4.38 7.68
C SER A 149 2.94 3.85 9.09
N VAL A 150 2.09 2.94 9.55
CA VAL A 150 2.18 2.28 10.86
C VAL A 150 2.49 0.78 10.75
N GLY A 151 2.81 0.29 9.53
CA GLY A 151 3.15 -1.11 9.28
C GLY A 151 1.94 -2.04 9.11
N GLU A 152 0.74 -1.50 9.00
CA GLU A 152 -0.52 -2.24 8.88
C GLU A 152 -1.18 -2.00 7.50
N GLY A 153 -0.35 -1.77 6.49
CA GLY A 153 -0.83 -1.60 5.12
C GLY A 153 -1.37 -2.89 4.52
N MET A 154 -2.31 -2.75 3.59
CA MET A 154 -2.68 -3.79 2.64
C MET A 154 -2.20 -3.36 1.26
N ILE A 155 -1.26 -4.09 0.67
CA ILE A 155 -0.54 -3.69 -0.53
C ILE A 155 -0.75 -4.76 -1.59
N GLN A 156 -1.67 -4.53 -2.51
CA GLN A 156 -1.78 -5.39 -3.69
C GLN A 156 -0.66 -5.05 -4.67
N TYR A 157 -0.16 -6.08 -5.36
CA TYR A 157 0.84 -5.88 -6.40
C TYR A 157 0.66 -6.86 -7.56
N CYS A 158 1.18 -6.46 -8.71
CA CYS A 158 1.40 -7.30 -9.88
C CYS A 158 2.73 -6.91 -10.53
N SER A 159 3.29 -7.81 -11.33
CA SER A 159 4.60 -7.61 -11.93
C SER A 159 4.65 -8.04 -13.40
N SER A 160 5.57 -7.45 -14.16
CA SER A 160 5.90 -7.85 -15.53
C SER A 160 7.41 -7.80 -15.71
N HIS A 161 7.99 -8.83 -16.37
CA HIS A 161 9.42 -8.98 -16.64
C HIS A 161 10.33 -9.01 -15.38
N VAL A 162 9.74 -9.23 -14.19
CA VAL A 162 10.42 -9.35 -12.90
C VAL A 162 10.72 -10.83 -12.63
N THR A 163 11.92 -11.15 -12.14
CA THR A 163 12.26 -12.50 -11.76
C THR A 163 11.66 -12.88 -10.41
N ALA A 164 11.58 -14.19 -10.13
CA ALA A 164 11.06 -14.66 -8.84
C ALA A 164 11.94 -14.22 -7.66
N GLU A 165 13.25 -14.08 -7.87
CA GLU A 165 14.21 -13.61 -6.88
C GLU A 165 14.01 -12.12 -6.58
N GLU A 166 13.86 -11.29 -7.63
CA GLU A 166 13.57 -9.85 -7.50
C GLU A 166 12.24 -9.62 -6.76
N GLU A 167 11.21 -10.41 -7.10
CA GLU A 167 9.91 -10.33 -6.43
C GLU A 167 10.00 -10.73 -4.95
N ALA A 168 10.72 -11.79 -4.65
CA ALA A 168 10.93 -12.24 -3.27
C ALA A 168 11.71 -11.20 -2.44
N GLU A 169 12.70 -10.54 -3.04
CA GLU A 169 13.48 -9.49 -2.41
C GLU A 169 12.63 -8.22 -2.21
N PHE A 170 11.87 -7.83 -3.22
CA PHE A 170 10.89 -6.76 -3.11
C PHE A 170 9.89 -7.01 -1.97
N CYS A 171 9.33 -8.21 -1.85
CA CYS A 171 8.43 -8.57 -0.76
C CYS A 171 9.09 -8.43 0.62
N LYS A 172 10.37 -8.81 0.77
CA LYS A 172 11.12 -8.62 2.01
C LYS A 172 11.32 -7.15 2.35
N LEU A 173 11.67 -6.33 1.35
CA LEU A 173 11.85 -4.88 1.52
C LEU A 173 10.55 -4.19 1.95
N MET A 174 9.42 -4.65 1.43
CA MET A 174 8.12 -4.06 1.68
C MET A 174 7.41 -4.62 2.92
N ALA A 175 7.88 -5.72 3.51
CA ALA A 175 7.25 -6.36 4.68
C ALA A 175 6.97 -5.42 5.86
N PRO A 176 7.85 -4.43 6.19
CA PRO A 176 7.56 -3.47 7.26
C PRO A 176 6.42 -2.49 6.95
N ALA A 177 5.93 -2.41 5.71
CA ALA A 177 4.80 -1.57 5.32
C ALA A 177 3.44 -2.24 5.60
N GLY A 178 3.42 -3.59 5.74
CA GLY A 178 2.21 -4.36 5.96
C GLY A 178 2.16 -5.66 5.16
N ARG A 179 0.95 -6.13 4.89
CA ARG A 179 0.70 -7.35 4.12
C ARG A 179 0.76 -7.07 2.62
N LEU A 180 1.54 -7.86 1.90
CA LEU A 180 1.57 -7.88 0.44
C LEU A 180 0.70 -9.02 -0.09
N ASP A 181 0.02 -8.77 -1.21
CA ASP A 181 -0.84 -9.76 -1.87
C ASP A 181 -0.69 -9.67 -3.40
N PRO A 182 -0.18 -10.71 -4.06
CA PRO A 182 -0.09 -10.74 -5.51
C PRO A 182 -1.47 -10.93 -6.13
N VAL A 183 -1.83 -10.05 -7.06
CA VAL A 183 -3.12 -10.12 -7.77
C VAL A 183 -2.90 -9.96 -9.28
N PRO A 184 -3.74 -10.55 -10.13
CA PRO A 184 -3.73 -10.21 -11.55
C PRO A 184 -3.91 -8.70 -11.76
N GLU A 185 -3.22 -8.11 -12.74
CA GLU A 185 -3.32 -6.66 -13.00
C GLU A 185 -4.77 -6.20 -13.25
N THR A 186 -5.58 -7.05 -13.87
CA THR A 186 -7.00 -6.79 -14.13
C THR A 186 -7.84 -6.60 -12.88
N LEU A 187 -7.37 -7.07 -11.71
CA LEU A 187 -8.05 -6.98 -10.43
C LEU A 187 -7.45 -5.93 -9.48
N ILE A 188 -6.27 -5.38 -9.79
CA ILE A 188 -5.56 -4.49 -8.87
C ILE A 188 -6.34 -3.21 -8.56
N ASP A 189 -7.05 -2.66 -9.55
CA ASP A 189 -7.85 -1.45 -9.36
C ASP A 189 -9.09 -1.72 -8.49
N ALA A 190 -9.75 -2.86 -8.67
CA ALA A 190 -10.87 -3.27 -7.81
C ALA A 190 -10.41 -3.53 -6.37
N ALA A 191 -9.29 -4.23 -6.19
CA ALA A 191 -8.69 -4.48 -4.88
C ALA A 191 -8.30 -3.17 -4.18
N SER A 192 -7.73 -2.21 -4.95
CA SER A 192 -7.40 -0.87 -4.47
C SER A 192 -8.62 -0.07 -4.01
N CYS A 193 -9.77 -0.21 -4.66
CA CYS A 193 -10.99 0.48 -4.21
C CYS A 193 -11.43 -0.01 -2.82
N VAL A 194 -11.21 -1.26 -2.49
CA VAL A 194 -11.49 -1.78 -1.14
C VAL A 194 -10.43 -1.33 -0.14
N SER A 195 -9.14 -1.58 -0.42
CA SER A 195 -8.06 -1.35 0.55
C SER A 195 -7.49 0.07 0.54
N GLY A 196 -7.40 0.70 -0.62
CA GLY A 196 -6.82 2.03 -0.80
C GLY A 196 -7.80 3.16 -0.45
N CYS A 197 -9.08 3.03 -0.84
CA CYS A 197 -10.13 4.00 -0.52
C CYS A 197 -10.77 3.73 0.85
N GLY A 198 -10.88 2.47 1.25
CA GLY A 198 -11.50 2.01 2.48
C GLY A 198 -11.09 2.73 3.76
N PRO A 199 -9.81 3.10 3.97
CA PRO A 199 -9.41 3.83 5.17
C PRO A 199 -10.20 5.12 5.42
N ALA A 200 -10.57 5.87 4.36
CA ALA A 200 -11.36 7.09 4.51
C ALA A 200 -12.77 6.79 5.07
N TRP A 201 -13.40 5.72 4.62
CA TRP A 201 -14.72 5.29 5.08
C TRP A 201 -14.68 4.74 6.51
N VAL A 202 -13.59 4.04 6.85
CA VAL A 202 -13.34 3.57 8.22
C VAL A 202 -13.15 4.76 9.16
N TYR A 203 -12.44 5.82 8.76
CA TYR A 203 -12.30 7.02 9.58
C TYR A 203 -13.66 7.72 9.81
N GLN A 204 -14.52 7.80 8.78
CA GLN A 204 -15.90 8.27 8.94
C GLN A 204 -16.72 7.41 9.93
N PHE A 205 -16.58 6.09 9.84
CA PHE A 205 -17.24 5.16 10.74
C PHE A 205 -16.76 5.32 12.19
N ILE A 206 -15.45 5.45 12.41
CA ILE A 206 -14.87 5.71 13.74
C ILE A 206 -15.36 7.04 14.31
N GLU A 207 -15.41 8.09 13.49
CA GLU A 207 -15.91 9.41 13.88
C GLU A 207 -17.39 9.34 14.29
N ALA A 208 -18.24 8.71 13.48
CA ALA A 208 -19.66 8.54 13.78
C ALA A 208 -19.91 7.73 15.06
N LEU A 209 -19.14 6.67 15.31
CA LEU A 209 -19.21 5.91 16.57
C LEU A 209 -18.81 6.79 17.77
N ALA A 210 -17.76 7.59 17.63
CA ALA A 210 -17.34 8.50 18.67
C ALA A 210 -18.39 9.58 18.96
N ASP A 211 -19.06 10.12 17.91
CA ASP A 211 -20.16 11.07 18.04
C ASP A 211 -21.36 10.46 18.79
N GLY A 212 -21.72 9.22 18.46
CA GLY A 212 -22.74 8.48 19.19
C GLY A 212 -22.35 8.29 20.67
N GLY A 213 -21.09 7.95 20.95
CA GLY A 213 -20.58 7.85 22.31
C GLY A 213 -20.69 9.15 23.10
N VAL A 214 -20.37 10.30 22.45
CA VAL A 214 -20.54 11.62 23.07
C VAL A 214 -22.00 11.95 23.34
N ALA A 215 -22.90 11.61 22.41
CA ALA A 215 -24.33 11.77 22.62
C ALA A 215 -24.86 10.95 23.81
N CYS A 216 -24.20 9.84 24.13
CA CYS A 216 -24.45 9.03 25.33
C CYS A 216 -23.69 9.48 26.58
N GLY A 217 -22.98 10.63 26.54
CA GLY A 217 -22.31 11.23 27.70
C GLY A 217 -20.82 10.88 27.85
N LEU A 218 -20.20 10.18 26.92
CA LEU A 218 -18.76 9.91 26.98
C LEU A 218 -17.95 11.19 26.65
N PRO A 219 -16.83 11.42 27.32
CA PRO A 219 -15.87 12.45 26.88
C PRO A 219 -15.34 12.14 25.48
N ARG A 220 -15.22 13.16 24.62
CA ARG A 220 -14.81 13.04 23.21
C ARG A 220 -13.56 12.18 23.01
N ALA A 221 -12.50 12.46 23.79
CA ALA A 221 -11.23 11.74 23.65
C ALA A 221 -11.39 10.23 23.92
N LYS A 222 -12.20 9.85 24.93
CA LYS A 222 -12.47 8.45 25.25
C LYS A 222 -13.37 7.76 24.21
N ALA A 223 -14.38 8.45 23.74
CA ALA A 223 -15.25 7.92 22.67
C ALA A 223 -14.45 7.60 21.41
N GLN A 224 -13.53 8.48 21.01
CA GLN A 224 -12.66 8.27 19.85
C GLN A 224 -11.67 7.12 20.04
N GLU A 225 -11.02 7.03 21.22
CA GLU A 225 -10.12 5.93 21.59
C GLU A 225 -10.83 4.57 21.53
N TYR A 226 -12.03 4.49 22.13
CA TYR A 226 -12.81 3.25 22.18
C TYR A 226 -13.29 2.82 20.79
N ALA A 227 -13.76 3.75 19.96
CA ALA A 227 -14.18 3.46 18.60
C ALA A 227 -13.03 2.94 17.76
N ALA A 228 -11.87 3.61 17.80
CA ALA A 228 -10.69 3.19 17.04
C ALA A 228 -10.17 1.81 17.48
N GLN A 229 -10.04 1.56 18.79
CA GLN A 229 -9.57 0.29 19.32
C GLN A 229 -10.55 -0.86 19.03
N MET A 230 -11.85 -0.59 19.07
CA MET A 230 -12.88 -1.60 18.74
C MET A 230 -12.79 -1.99 17.25
N VAL A 231 -12.65 -1.02 16.33
CA VAL A 231 -12.52 -1.31 14.90
C VAL A 231 -11.25 -2.12 14.61
N LEU A 232 -10.11 -1.74 15.21
CA LEU A 232 -8.86 -2.48 15.11
C LEU A 232 -9.04 -3.93 15.55
N GLY A 233 -9.61 -4.17 16.75
CA GLY A 233 -9.83 -5.50 17.30
C GLY A 233 -10.78 -6.35 16.46
N SER A 234 -11.85 -5.75 15.95
CA SER A 234 -12.82 -6.43 15.10
C SER A 234 -12.22 -6.88 13.76
N ALA A 235 -11.45 -5.99 13.10
CA ALA A 235 -10.76 -6.32 11.86
C ALA A 235 -9.72 -7.44 12.09
N LYS A 236 -8.94 -7.35 13.16
CA LYS A 236 -7.96 -8.37 13.55
C LYS A 236 -8.62 -9.72 13.78
N LEU A 237 -9.76 -9.75 14.49
CA LEU A 237 -10.50 -10.99 14.76
C LEU A 237 -11.00 -11.65 13.47
N VAL A 238 -11.46 -10.88 12.47
CA VAL A 238 -11.84 -11.44 11.15
C VAL A 238 -10.63 -12.11 10.48
N LEU A 239 -9.47 -11.43 10.46
CA LEU A 239 -8.27 -11.94 9.79
C LEU A 239 -7.69 -13.19 10.47
N GLU A 240 -7.67 -13.23 11.81
CA GLU A 240 -7.07 -14.32 12.57
C GLU A 240 -7.98 -15.55 12.70
N SER A 241 -9.29 -15.33 12.84
CA SER A 241 -10.24 -16.45 12.96
C SER A 241 -10.61 -17.10 11.64
N GLY A 242 -10.49 -16.37 10.51
CA GLY A 242 -10.97 -16.80 9.21
C GLY A 242 -12.49 -16.98 9.11
N LYS A 243 -13.23 -16.58 10.15
CA LYS A 243 -14.69 -16.70 10.20
C LYS A 243 -15.35 -15.65 9.32
N HIS A 244 -16.52 -16.00 8.76
CA HIS A 244 -17.33 -15.05 8.03
C HIS A 244 -17.77 -13.89 8.95
N PRO A 245 -17.70 -12.61 8.50
CA PRO A 245 -18.10 -11.47 9.33
C PRO A 245 -19.53 -11.56 9.88
N GLY A 246 -20.45 -12.18 9.15
CA GLY A 246 -21.82 -12.46 9.60
C GLY A 246 -21.87 -13.36 10.83
N GLU A 247 -21.04 -14.43 10.88
CA GLU A 247 -20.95 -15.31 12.04
C GLU A 247 -20.43 -14.58 13.28
N LEU A 248 -19.39 -13.75 13.09
CA LEU A 248 -18.85 -12.94 14.19
C LEU A 248 -19.85 -11.89 14.67
N LYS A 249 -20.62 -11.27 13.77
CA LYS A 249 -21.72 -10.37 14.12
C LYS A 249 -22.79 -11.08 14.94
N ASP A 250 -23.20 -12.27 14.54
CA ASP A 250 -24.24 -13.04 15.26
C ASP A 250 -23.76 -13.45 16.65
N ALA A 251 -22.50 -13.80 16.82
CA ALA A 251 -21.90 -14.17 18.11
C ALA A 251 -21.95 -13.04 19.15
N VAL A 252 -22.00 -11.78 18.76
CA VAL A 252 -22.11 -10.63 19.68
C VAL A 252 -23.54 -10.09 19.80
N CYS A 253 -24.52 -10.68 19.09
CA CYS A 253 -25.93 -10.29 19.09
C CYS A 253 -26.76 -11.23 19.95
N SER A 254 -26.82 -10.99 21.28
CA SER A 254 -27.70 -11.75 22.16
C SER A 254 -29.18 -11.45 21.90
N PRO A 255 -30.11 -12.42 22.10
CA PRO A 255 -31.54 -12.21 21.97
C PRO A 255 -32.04 -11.04 22.83
N GLY A 256 -32.70 -10.05 22.19
CA GLY A 256 -33.20 -8.85 22.87
C GLY A 256 -32.15 -7.86 23.39
N GLY A 257 -30.84 -8.12 23.10
CA GLY A 257 -29.74 -7.28 23.55
C GLY A 257 -29.60 -5.94 22.86
N SER A 258 -28.75 -5.07 23.39
CA SER A 258 -28.48 -3.74 22.82
C SER A 258 -27.81 -3.81 21.44
N THR A 259 -26.92 -4.78 21.22
CA THR A 259 -26.20 -4.94 19.96
C THR A 259 -27.14 -5.17 18.78
N ILE A 260 -28.10 -6.07 18.89
CA ILE A 260 -29.05 -6.36 17.81
C ILE A 260 -29.94 -5.15 17.50
N GLN A 261 -30.27 -4.30 18.47
CA GLN A 261 -31.02 -3.07 18.24
C GLN A 261 -30.19 -2.07 17.39
N GLY A 262 -28.90 -1.94 17.67
CA GLY A 262 -28.01 -1.14 16.83
C GLY A 262 -27.89 -1.68 15.41
N VAL A 263 -27.71 -3.00 15.26
CA VAL A 263 -27.71 -3.66 13.92
C VAL A 263 -28.99 -3.37 13.16
N ARG A 264 -30.17 -3.48 13.79
CA ARG A 264 -31.47 -3.17 13.16
C ARG A 264 -31.48 -1.74 12.59
N VAL A 265 -31.03 -0.76 13.37
CA VAL A 265 -31.00 0.64 12.91
C VAL A 265 -30.08 0.81 11.71
N LEU A 266 -28.89 0.19 11.70
CA LEU A 266 -27.96 0.25 10.56
C LEU A 266 -28.54 -0.39 9.30
N GLU A 267 -29.26 -1.52 9.44
CA GLU A 267 -29.96 -2.15 8.30
C GLU A 267 -31.10 -1.27 7.77
N GLU A 268 -31.92 -0.68 8.64
CA GLU A 268 -33.00 0.24 8.26
C GLU A 268 -32.49 1.48 7.51
N GLN A 269 -31.29 1.96 7.84
CA GLN A 269 -30.63 3.10 7.17
C GLN A 269 -29.86 2.70 5.90
N GLY A 270 -29.89 1.43 5.49
CA GLY A 270 -29.25 0.96 4.24
C GLY A 270 -27.73 0.93 4.30
N PHE A 271 -27.13 0.77 5.47
CA PHE A 271 -25.66 0.83 5.68
C PHE A 271 -24.87 -0.04 4.70
N ARG A 272 -25.31 -1.29 4.47
CA ARG A 272 -24.62 -2.21 3.55
C ARG A 272 -24.65 -1.71 2.11
N GLY A 273 -25.81 -1.23 1.64
CA GLY A 273 -25.95 -0.64 0.30
C GLY A 273 -25.01 0.54 0.12
N ALA A 274 -25.02 1.47 1.07
CA ALA A 274 -24.16 2.66 1.03
C ALA A 274 -22.65 2.31 0.96
N VAL A 275 -22.21 1.30 1.71
CA VAL A 275 -20.80 0.85 1.66
C VAL A 275 -20.45 0.20 0.32
N MET A 276 -21.35 -0.65 -0.24
CA MET A 276 -21.16 -1.23 -1.57
C MET A 276 -21.10 -0.16 -2.65
N ASP A 277 -22.01 0.80 -2.63
CA ASP A 277 -22.08 1.90 -3.59
C ASP A 277 -20.81 2.79 -3.53
N ALA A 278 -20.26 3.00 -2.33
CA ALA A 278 -18.99 3.72 -2.17
C ALA A 278 -17.82 3.01 -2.88
N VAL A 279 -17.74 1.67 -2.78
CA VAL A 279 -16.72 0.88 -3.52
C VAL A 279 -16.94 0.99 -5.02
N LEU A 280 -18.18 0.86 -5.51
CA LEU A 280 -18.51 0.94 -6.93
C LEU A 280 -18.17 2.33 -7.50
N ALA A 281 -18.55 3.39 -6.82
CA ALA A 281 -18.24 4.77 -7.23
C ALA A 281 -16.72 5.02 -7.30
N ALA A 282 -15.95 4.51 -6.33
CA ALA A 282 -14.49 4.59 -6.36
C ALA A 282 -13.90 3.83 -7.54
N TYR A 283 -14.43 2.66 -7.87
CA TYR A 283 -13.98 1.84 -8.99
C TYR A 283 -14.26 2.49 -10.34
N ASP A 284 -15.44 3.04 -10.54
CA ASP A 284 -15.81 3.76 -11.76
C ASP A 284 -14.88 4.96 -11.96
N ARG A 285 -14.62 5.72 -10.90
CA ARG A 285 -13.69 6.85 -10.97
C ARG A 285 -12.26 6.43 -11.28
N THR A 286 -11.79 5.32 -10.71
CA THR A 286 -10.46 4.78 -11.00
C THR A 286 -10.30 4.42 -12.47
N LYS A 287 -11.33 3.77 -13.06
CA LYS A 287 -11.35 3.47 -14.51
C LYS A 287 -11.34 4.71 -15.39
N GLU A 288 -12.03 5.77 -15.01
CA GLU A 288 -12.00 7.03 -15.73
C GLU A 288 -10.59 7.66 -15.73
N MET A 289 -9.92 7.64 -14.57
CA MET A 289 -8.56 8.17 -14.44
C MET A 289 -7.52 7.44 -15.28
N GLY A 290 -7.74 6.15 -15.54
CA GLY A 290 -6.87 5.34 -16.40
C GLY A 290 -7.06 5.57 -17.90
N LYS A 291 -8.11 6.27 -18.34
CA LYS A 291 -8.40 6.57 -19.76
C LYS A 291 -7.82 7.89 -20.25
N GLY A 292 -7.30 8.71 -19.40
CA GLY A 292 -6.65 10.00 -19.69
C GLY A 292 -5.16 9.92 -19.49
#